data_1c8229e8da029d338ba2a4d8eff9be68
#
_entry.id   1c8229e8da029d338ba2a4d8eff9be68
#
_cell.length_a   1.000
_cell.length_b   1.000
_cell.length_c   1.000
_cell.angle_alpha   90.00
_cell.angle_beta   90.00
_cell.angle_gamma   90.00
#
_symmetry.space_group_name_H-M   'P 1'
#
loop_
_entity.id
_entity.type
_entity.pdbx_description
1 polymer ?
#
loop_
_entity_poly.entity_id
_entity_poly.type
_entity_poly.pdbx_seq_one_letter_code
_entity_poly.pdbx_strand_id
1 'polypeptide(L)'
;MVSRTRSGSFLYDHFDDICDILAQYDVAVSLGDGLRPGSIYDANDEAQFAELDTMGELVLRAWDKNVQAFIEGPGHVPMHKIKENMERQIEKCHDAPFYTLGPLVTDIAPGYDHITSAIGAAQIGWLGTAMLCYVTPKEHLALPDKEDVRVGVITYKIAAHAADLAKGHPGAQVRDNALSKARYEFRWKDQFDLSLDRSGRRPISVQDIISMENIVRCADLISVQ
;
A
#
# COMPACT_ATOMS: atom_id res chain seq x y z
N MET A 1 -14.71 -22.17 -1.54
CA MET A 1 -15.11 -23.57 -1.81
C MET A 1 -16.56 -23.57 -2.26
N VAL A 2 -16.81 -23.26 -3.54
CA VAL A 2 -18.16 -23.40 -4.13
C VAL A 2 -18.40 -24.88 -4.25
N SER A 3 -19.25 -25.39 -3.39
CA SER A 3 -19.59 -26.80 -3.34
C SER A 3 -20.36 -27.17 -4.60
N ARG A 4 -20.42 -28.48 -4.86
CA ARG A 4 -21.21 -29.15 -5.93
C ARG A 4 -22.72 -28.85 -5.91
N THR A 5 -23.17 -27.92 -5.10
CA THR A 5 -24.54 -27.37 -5.08
C THR A 5 -24.55 -26.09 -5.89
N ARG A 6 -25.52 -25.89 -6.76
CA ARG A 6 -25.72 -24.69 -7.60
C ARG A 6 -26.16 -23.44 -6.79
N SER A 7 -25.85 -23.37 -5.49
CA SER A 7 -26.11 -22.19 -4.65
C SER A 7 -24.87 -21.31 -4.60
N GLY A 8 -25.05 -20.01 -4.62
CA GLY A 8 -23.99 -19.01 -4.45
C GLY A 8 -23.31 -19.12 -3.08
N SER A 9 -22.38 -18.19 -2.82
CA SER A 9 -21.81 -18.04 -1.48
C SER A 9 -22.93 -17.60 -0.52
N PHE A 10 -23.04 -18.23 0.64
CA PHE A 10 -24.01 -17.84 1.65
C PHE A 10 -23.82 -16.35 2.07
N LEU A 11 -22.59 -15.83 2.09
CA LEU A 11 -22.32 -14.42 2.39
C LEU A 11 -22.90 -13.47 1.31
N TYR A 12 -22.91 -13.90 0.07
CA TYR A 12 -23.53 -13.14 -1.02
C TYR A 12 -25.04 -13.20 -0.96
N ASP A 13 -25.60 -14.41 -0.73
CA ASP A 13 -27.05 -14.62 -0.69
C ASP A 13 -27.70 -13.87 0.48
N HIS A 14 -27.02 -13.75 1.64
CA HIS A 14 -27.47 -13.07 2.83
C HIS A 14 -26.79 -11.72 3.08
N PHE A 15 -26.25 -11.09 2.05
CA PHE A 15 -25.49 -9.84 2.22
C PHE A 15 -26.33 -8.70 2.78
N ASP A 16 -27.60 -8.61 2.39
CA ASP A 16 -28.52 -7.60 2.88
C ASP A 16 -28.84 -7.78 4.37
N ASP A 17 -29.00 -9.03 4.83
CA ASP A 17 -29.17 -9.36 6.25
C ASP A 17 -27.93 -8.95 7.07
N ILE A 18 -26.73 -9.14 6.50
CA ILE A 18 -25.47 -8.71 7.12
C ILE A 18 -25.43 -7.18 7.21
N CYS A 19 -25.79 -6.47 6.14
CA CYS A 19 -25.85 -5.01 6.13
C CYS A 19 -26.86 -4.47 7.16
N ASP A 20 -28.01 -5.10 7.33
CA ASP A 20 -29.00 -4.72 8.35
C ASP A 20 -28.44 -4.82 9.77
N ILE A 21 -27.58 -5.81 10.04
CA ILE A 21 -26.87 -5.94 11.33
C ILE A 21 -25.81 -4.84 11.46
N LEU A 22 -24.99 -4.62 10.42
CA LEU A 22 -23.92 -3.63 10.44
C LEU A 22 -24.46 -2.21 10.67
N ALA A 23 -25.59 -1.88 10.03
CA ALA A 23 -26.24 -0.58 10.20
C ALA A 23 -26.68 -0.31 11.64
N GLN A 24 -27.11 -1.35 12.40
CA GLN A 24 -27.51 -1.20 13.80
C GLN A 24 -26.35 -0.78 14.71
N TYR A 25 -25.14 -1.12 14.36
CA TYR A 25 -23.93 -0.87 15.15
C TYR A 25 -23.00 0.18 14.56
N ASP A 26 -23.41 0.84 13.48
CA ASP A 26 -22.58 1.82 12.74
C ASP A 26 -21.21 1.25 12.35
N VAL A 27 -21.21 0.03 11.78
CA VAL A 27 -20.02 -0.70 11.37
C VAL A 27 -19.91 -0.72 9.86
N ALA A 28 -18.75 -0.31 9.32
CA ALA A 28 -18.43 -0.42 7.89
C ALA A 28 -18.14 -1.87 7.48
N VAL A 29 -18.36 -2.20 6.21
CA VAL A 29 -17.99 -3.50 5.64
C VAL A 29 -16.72 -3.39 4.79
N SER A 30 -15.78 -4.32 4.99
CA SER A 30 -14.67 -4.59 4.08
C SER A 30 -15.06 -5.72 3.14
N LEU A 31 -15.10 -5.45 1.84
CA LEU A 31 -15.37 -6.46 0.82
C LEU A 31 -14.04 -7.10 0.43
N GLY A 32 -13.82 -8.33 0.91
CA GLY A 32 -12.56 -9.05 0.74
C GLY A 32 -12.36 -9.63 -0.66
N ASP A 33 -11.11 -9.65 -1.11
CA ASP A 33 -10.67 -10.12 -2.42
C ASP A 33 -10.11 -11.55 -2.36
N GLY A 34 -10.99 -12.54 -2.33
CA GLY A 34 -10.62 -13.97 -2.28
C GLY A 34 -9.89 -14.46 -3.54
N LEU A 35 -10.04 -13.76 -4.66
CA LEU A 35 -9.41 -14.08 -5.96
C LEU A 35 -8.32 -13.05 -6.34
N ARG A 36 -7.77 -12.31 -5.37
CA ARG A 36 -6.63 -11.44 -5.64
C ARG A 36 -5.44 -12.24 -6.16
N PRO A 37 -4.65 -11.71 -7.12
CA PRO A 37 -3.51 -12.41 -7.65
C PRO A 37 -2.50 -12.77 -6.56
N GLY A 38 -2.15 -14.05 -6.46
CA GLY A 38 -1.05 -14.56 -5.61
C GLY A 38 0.28 -14.63 -6.36
N SER A 39 0.30 -14.24 -7.63
CA SER A 39 1.45 -14.17 -8.53
C SER A 39 1.18 -13.12 -9.60
N ILE A 40 2.23 -12.49 -10.13
CA ILE A 40 2.08 -11.57 -11.27
C ILE A 40 1.51 -12.27 -12.53
N TYR A 41 1.57 -13.61 -12.58
CA TYR A 41 0.98 -14.41 -13.66
C TYR A 41 -0.55 -14.26 -13.72
N ASP A 42 -1.22 -14.18 -12.57
CA ASP A 42 -2.67 -14.10 -12.45
C ASP A 42 -3.20 -12.63 -12.48
N ALA A 43 -2.29 -11.67 -12.58
CA ALA A 43 -2.63 -10.26 -12.49
C ALA A 43 -3.59 -9.80 -13.59
N ASN A 44 -4.71 -9.20 -13.19
CA ASN A 44 -5.78 -8.68 -14.06
C ASN A 44 -6.41 -9.78 -14.93
N ASP A 45 -6.49 -10.99 -14.42
CA ASP A 45 -7.18 -12.08 -15.10
C ASP A 45 -8.71 -11.95 -14.99
N GLU A 46 -9.42 -12.80 -15.70
CA GLU A 46 -10.89 -12.81 -15.74
C GLU A 46 -11.49 -13.07 -14.34
N ALA A 47 -10.86 -13.94 -13.54
CA ALA A 47 -11.35 -14.29 -12.21
C ALA A 47 -11.23 -13.12 -11.24
N GLN A 48 -10.08 -12.44 -11.21
CA GLN A 48 -9.86 -11.24 -10.40
C GLN A 48 -10.86 -10.15 -10.77
N PHE A 49 -11.03 -9.88 -12.05
CA PHE A 49 -11.93 -8.82 -12.50
C PHE A 49 -13.41 -9.14 -12.29
N ALA A 50 -13.82 -10.42 -12.42
CA ALA A 50 -15.18 -10.82 -12.11
C ALA A 50 -15.51 -10.66 -10.61
N GLU A 51 -14.55 -10.93 -9.72
CA GLU A 51 -14.72 -10.65 -8.29
C GLU A 51 -14.82 -9.14 -8.03
N LEU A 52 -13.97 -8.35 -8.64
CA LEU A 52 -14.00 -6.88 -8.50
C LEU A 52 -15.34 -6.30 -8.96
N ASP A 53 -15.88 -6.76 -10.09
CA ASP A 53 -17.19 -6.33 -10.59
C ASP A 53 -18.32 -6.72 -9.60
N THR A 54 -18.24 -7.92 -9.00
CA THR A 54 -19.17 -8.37 -7.96
C THR A 54 -19.07 -7.51 -6.69
N MET A 55 -17.87 -7.14 -6.28
CA MET A 55 -17.70 -6.23 -5.14
C MET A 55 -18.32 -4.85 -5.44
N GLY A 56 -18.23 -4.36 -6.67
CA GLY A 56 -18.92 -3.15 -7.08
C GLY A 56 -20.44 -3.21 -6.92
N GLU A 57 -21.06 -4.36 -7.25
CA GLU A 57 -22.48 -4.60 -6.98
C GLU A 57 -22.79 -4.56 -5.48
N LEU A 58 -21.97 -5.22 -4.67
CA LEU A 58 -22.15 -5.27 -3.22
C LEU A 58 -21.97 -3.90 -2.54
N VAL A 59 -21.12 -3.03 -3.09
CA VAL A 59 -20.99 -1.64 -2.63
C VAL A 59 -22.32 -0.91 -2.70
N LEU A 60 -23.01 -0.99 -3.84
CA LEU A 60 -24.32 -0.34 -4.01
C LEU A 60 -25.35 -0.88 -3.03
N ARG A 61 -25.40 -2.20 -2.82
CA ARG A 61 -26.29 -2.84 -1.84
C ARG A 61 -26.00 -2.38 -0.41
N ALA A 62 -24.71 -2.23 -0.05
CA ALA A 62 -24.32 -1.71 1.27
C ALA A 62 -24.76 -0.24 1.45
N TRP A 63 -24.52 0.59 0.43
CA TRP A 63 -24.93 2.00 0.48
C TRP A 63 -26.43 2.19 0.56
N ASP A 64 -27.24 1.39 -0.16
CA ASP A 64 -28.69 1.39 -0.06
C ASP A 64 -29.19 1.08 1.37
N LYS A 65 -28.39 0.35 2.14
CA LYS A 65 -28.63 0.04 3.57
C LYS A 65 -27.97 1.05 4.53
N ASN A 66 -27.42 2.15 4.04
CA ASN A 66 -26.63 3.14 4.81
C ASN A 66 -25.41 2.53 5.54
N VAL A 67 -24.79 1.51 4.95
CA VAL A 67 -23.56 0.89 5.46
C VAL A 67 -22.38 1.41 4.61
N GLN A 68 -21.35 1.93 5.27
CA GLN A 68 -20.12 2.29 4.61
C GLN A 68 -19.40 1.03 4.14
N ALA A 69 -18.90 1.05 2.90
CA ALA A 69 -18.17 -0.06 2.30
C ALA A 69 -16.83 0.41 1.73
N PHE A 70 -15.82 -0.43 1.88
CA PHE A 70 -14.56 -0.31 1.16
C PHE A 70 -14.17 -1.66 0.56
N ILE A 71 -13.32 -1.63 -0.46
CA ILE A 71 -12.97 -2.79 -1.28
C ILE A 71 -11.52 -3.16 -1.06
N GLU A 72 -11.24 -4.42 -0.84
CA GLU A 72 -9.88 -4.96 -0.86
C GLU A 72 -9.44 -5.30 -2.29
N GLY A 73 -8.15 -5.26 -2.53
CA GLY A 73 -7.49 -5.65 -3.79
C GLY A 73 -6.09 -5.09 -3.88
N PRO A 74 -5.46 -5.17 -5.05
CA PRO A 74 -4.95 -6.42 -5.54
C PRO A 74 -3.64 -6.81 -4.83
N GLY A 75 -3.25 -8.09 -4.90
CA GLY A 75 -2.01 -8.60 -4.30
C GLY A 75 -0.79 -8.43 -5.22
N HIS A 76 -0.61 -9.31 -6.21
CA HIS A 76 0.54 -9.30 -7.12
C HIS A 76 0.15 -8.72 -8.49
N VAL A 77 0.62 -7.50 -8.80
CA VAL A 77 0.35 -6.85 -10.09
C VAL A 77 1.59 -6.13 -10.59
N PRO A 78 2.14 -6.50 -11.76
CA PRO A 78 3.29 -5.81 -12.32
C PRO A 78 2.95 -4.37 -12.69
N MET A 79 3.93 -3.48 -12.61
CA MET A 79 3.77 -2.03 -12.70
C MET A 79 2.90 -1.56 -13.87
N HIS A 80 3.06 -2.16 -15.05
CA HIS A 80 2.34 -1.76 -16.27
C HIS A 80 0.84 -2.08 -16.24
N LYS A 81 0.38 -2.99 -15.34
CA LYS A 81 -1.03 -3.37 -15.18
C LYS A 81 -1.72 -2.65 -14.02
N ILE A 82 -0.99 -1.95 -13.14
CA ILE A 82 -1.54 -1.29 -11.95
C ILE A 82 -2.58 -0.23 -12.33
N LYS A 83 -2.30 0.55 -13.37
CA LYS A 83 -3.22 1.61 -13.82
C LYS A 83 -4.56 1.03 -14.27
N GLU A 84 -4.54 -0.01 -15.09
CA GLU A 84 -5.76 -0.70 -15.55
C GLU A 84 -6.59 -1.23 -14.37
N ASN A 85 -5.92 -1.82 -13.37
CA ASN A 85 -6.57 -2.33 -12.17
C ASN A 85 -7.29 -1.21 -11.40
N MET A 86 -6.61 -0.07 -11.18
CA MET A 86 -7.19 1.07 -10.48
C MET A 86 -8.35 1.71 -11.26
N GLU A 87 -8.19 1.90 -12.57
CA GLU A 87 -9.24 2.48 -13.44
C GLU A 87 -10.49 1.60 -13.44
N ARG A 88 -10.33 0.26 -13.47
CA ARG A 88 -11.46 -0.66 -13.38
C ARG A 88 -12.16 -0.58 -12.04
N GLN A 89 -11.42 -0.48 -10.94
CA GLN A 89 -12.02 -0.30 -9.61
C GLN A 89 -12.85 0.99 -9.55
N ILE A 90 -12.31 2.10 -10.00
CA ILE A 90 -13.04 3.38 -10.03
C ILE A 90 -14.33 3.24 -10.83
N GLU A 91 -14.25 2.64 -12.02
CA GLU A 91 -15.41 2.48 -12.90
C GLU A 91 -16.46 1.52 -12.34
N LYS A 92 -16.04 0.32 -11.92
CA LYS A 92 -16.96 -0.77 -11.53
C LYS A 92 -17.42 -0.69 -10.09
N CYS A 93 -16.60 -0.10 -9.23
CA CYS A 93 -16.89 -0.01 -7.80
C CYS A 93 -17.27 1.40 -7.34
N HIS A 94 -17.65 2.27 -8.29
CA HIS A 94 -18.24 3.59 -8.02
C HIS A 94 -17.33 4.49 -7.15
N ASP A 95 -16.01 4.39 -7.34
CA ASP A 95 -15.00 5.12 -6.58
C ASP A 95 -15.08 4.88 -5.05
N ALA A 96 -15.61 3.72 -4.64
CA ALA A 96 -15.55 3.30 -3.24
C ALA A 96 -14.09 3.21 -2.76
N PRO A 97 -13.79 3.51 -1.48
CA PRO A 97 -12.44 3.45 -0.98
C PRO A 97 -11.78 2.11 -1.28
N PHE A 98 -10.60 2.15 -1.93
CA PHE A 98 -9.85 0.96 -2.31
C PHE A 98 -8.71 0.72 -1.31
N TYR A 99 -8.65 -0.49 -0.75
CA TYR A 99 -7.64 -0.95 0.20
C TYR A 99 -6.77 -2.03 -0.45
N THR A 100 -5.53 -1.72 -0.77
CA THR A 100 -4.69 -2.58 -1.59
C THR A 100 -3.57 -3.24 -0.81
N LEU A 101 -3.29 -4.53 -1.08
CA LEU A 101 -2.13 -5.25 -0.56
C LEU A 101 -0.95 -5.04 -1.52
N GLY A 102 -0.22 -3.98 -1.35
CA GLY A 102 0.83 -3.59 -2.28
C GLY A 102 0.29 -2.67 -3.38
N PRO A 103 0.34 -3.13 -4.65
CA PRO A 103 0.66 -4.49 -5.13
C PRO A 103 2.15 -4.82 -5.20
N LEU A 104 2.47 -6.11 -5.05
CA LEU A 104 3.79 -6.65 -5.30
C LEU A 104 4.04 -6.66 -6.82
N VAL A 105 5.06 -5.96 -7.27
CA VAL A 105 5.30 -5.75 -8.71
C VAL A 105 6.12 -6.85 -9.38
N THR A 106 6.69 -7.73 -8.59
CA THR A 106 7.49 -8.90 -9.05
C THR A 106 7.52 -9.97 -7.96
N ASP A 107 7.68 -11.24 -8.36
CA ASP A 107 7.71 -12.41 -7.46
C ASP A 107 9.12 -12.92 -7.19
N ILE A 108 10.16 -12.25 -7.72
CA ILE A 108 11.54 -12.74 -7.71
C ILE A 108 12.26 -12.60 -6.37
N ALA A 109 11.70 -11.89 -5.40
CA ALA A 109 12.42 -11.45 -4.23
C ALA A 109 11.80 -11.89 -2.88
N PRO A 110 11.70 -13.21 -2.59
CA PRO A 110 11.26 -13.69 -1.28
C PRO A 110 12.14 -13.11 -0.16
N GLY A 111 11.52 -12.64 0.93
CA GLY A 111 12.21 -11.95 2.02
C GLY A 111 12.37 -10.44 1.80
N TYR A 112 12.02 -9.94 0.62
CA TYR A 112 12.00 -8.51 0.28
C TYR A 112 10.60 -8.04 -0.17
N ASP A 113 9.56 -8.77 0.21
CA ASP A 113 8.18 -8.51 -0.19
C ASP A 113 7.71 -7.10 0.20
N HIS A 114 8.19 -6.58 1.33
CA HIS A 114 7.95 -5.19 1.75
C HIS A 114 8.50 -4.16 0.75
N ILE A 115 9.60 -4.47 0.05
CA ILE A 115 10.19 -3.58 -0.97
C ILE A 115 9.43 -3.69 -2.27
N THR A 116 9.22 -4.93 -2.79
CA THR A 116 8.53 -5.14 -4.06
C THR A 116 7.10 -4.62 -4.03
N SER A 117 6.43 -4.73 -2.88
CA SER A 117 5.09 -4.21 -2.68
C SER A 117 5.05 -2.69 -2.48
N ALA A 118 6.07 -2.09 -1.84
CA ALA A 118 6.12 -0.64 -1.67
C ALA A 118 6.24 0.11 -3.00
N ILE A 119 6.90 -0.49 -4.00
CA ILE A 119 6.99 0.07 -5.36
C ILE A 119 5.57 0.20 -5.95
N GLY A 120 4.79 -0.88 -5.91
CA GLY A 120 3.43 -0.87 -6.41
C GLY A 120 2.49 -0.04 -5.54
N ALA A 121 2.67 -0.04 -4.22
CA ALA A 121 1.89 0.77 -3.28
C ALA A 121 2.05 2.27 -3.57
N ALA A 122 3.27 2.74 -3.84
CA ALA A 122 3.50 4.13 -4.22
C ALA A 122 2.80 4.47 -5.54
N GLN A 123 2.86 3.58 -6.52
CA GLN A 123 2.23 3.78 -7.82
C GLN A 123 0.69 3.77 -7.73
N ILE A 124 0.10 2.76 -7.08
CA ILE A 124 -1.36 2.67 -6.97
C ILE A 124 -1.92 3.75 -6.03
N GLY A 125 -1.16 4.12 -4.98
CA GLY A 125 -1.48 5.24 -4.11
C GLY A 125 -1.52 6.57 -4.86
N TRP A 126 -0.58 6.80 -5.77
CA TRP A 126 -0.61 7.96 -6.67
C TRP A 126 -1.83 7.94 -7.60
N LEU A 127 -2.26 6.76 -8.06
CA LEU A 127 -3.39 6.60 -8.98
C LEU A 127 -4.76 6.70 -8.30
N GLY A 128 -4.87 6.66 -6.97
CA GLY A 128 -6.14 6.90 -6.29
C GLY A 128 -6.48 5.97 -5.12
N THR A 129 -5.73 4.90 -4.87
CA THR A 129 -5.97 4.03 -3.70
C THR A 129 -6.11 4.84 -2.42
N ALA A 130 -7.14 4.54 -1.62
CA ALA A 130 -7.46 5.23 -0.37
C ALA A 130 -6.63 4.71 0.81
N MET A 131 -6.36 3.41 0.87
CA MET A 131 -5.65 2.75 1.96
C MET A 131 -4.65 1.73 1.44
N LEU A 132 -3.51 1.63 2.11
CA LEU A 132 -2.44 0.70 1.78
C LEU A 132 -2.25 -0.30 2.93
N CYS A 133 -2.41 -1.59 2.65
CA CYS A 133 -2.06 -2.66 3.58
C CYS A 133 -0.55 -2.89 3.54
N TYR A 134 0.12 -2.81 4.69
CA TYR A 134 1.56 -3.06 4.74
C TYR A 134 1.87 -4.54 4.51
N VAL A 135 3.02 -4.78 3.90
CA VAL A 135 3.58 -6.11 3.66
C VAL A 135 4.89 -6.23 4.44
N THR A 136 5.11 -7.37 5.07
CA THR A 136 6.34 -7.64 5.84
C THR A 136 7.40 -8.33 4.98
N PRO A 137 8.68 -8.32 5.41
CA PRO A 137 9.72 -9.12 4.74
C PRO A 137 9.40 -10.61 4.67
N LYS A 138 8.54 -11.12 5.57
CA LYS A 138 8.20 -12.55 5.69
C LYS A 138 6.86 -12.94 5.06
N GLU A 139 6.25 -12.09 4.24
CA GLU A 139 4.89 -12.31 3.69
C GLU A 139 4.67 -13.71 3.11
N HIS A 140 5.63 -14.25 2.38
CA HIS A 140 5.57 -15.58 1.77
C HIS A 140 6.42 -16.65 2.46
N LEU A 141 7.06 -16.32 3.59
CA LEU A 141 8.03 -17.20 4.22
C LEU A 141 7.60 -17.73 5.60
N ALA A 142 7.03 -16.87 6.45
CA ALA A 142 6.68 -17.23 7.82
C ALA A 142 5.76 -16.17 8.46
N LEU A 143 5.31 -16.43 9.70
CA LEU A 143 4.62 -15.41 10.48
C LEU A 143 5.61 -14.30 10.86
N PRO A 144 5.21 -13.02 10.70
CA PRO A 144 6.07 -11.89 11.02
C PRO A 144 6.23 -11.73 12.55
N ASP A 145 7.40 -11.34 12.97
CA ASP A 145 7.63 -10.85 14.33
C ASP A 145 7.42 -9.32 14.43
N LYS A 146 7.62 -8.77 15.63
CA LYS A 146 7.43 -7.33 15.88
C LYS A 146 8.32 -6.45 15.01
N GLU A 147 9.54 -6.89 14.73
CA GLU A 147 10.49 -6.14 13.92
C GLU A 147 10.10 -6.18 12.43
N ASP A 148 9.65 -7.32 11.94
CA ASP A 148 9.12 -7.43 10.58
C ASP A 148 7.93 -6.49 10.36
N VAL A 149 7.00 -6.44 11.33
CA VAL A 149 5.85 -5.51 11.29
C VAL A 149 6.33 -4.06 11.28
N ARG A 150 7.29 -3.71 12.14
CA ARG A 150 7.87 -2.36 12.17
C ARG A 150 8.46 -1.97 10.82
N VAL A 151 9.26 -2.85 10.24
CA VAL A 151 9.88 -2.63 8.91
C VAL A 151 8.80 -2.46 7.84
N GLY A 152 7.80 -3.32 7.80
CA GLY A 152 6.68 -3.23 6.86
C GLY A 152 5.93 -1.91 6.98
N VAL A 153 5.55 -1.50 8.19
CA VAL A 153 4.83 -0.23 8.42
C VAL A 153 5.66 0.99 8.02
N ILE A 154 6.95 1.02 8.34
CA ILE A 154 7.82 2.13 7.92
C ILE A 154 7.95 2.19 6.40
N THR A 155 8.14 1.05 5.75
CA THR A 155 8.23 0.93 4.30
C THR A 155 6.95 1.50 3.63
N TYR A 156 5.78 1.15 4.15
CA TYR A 156 4.50 1.64 3.62
C TYR A 156 4.23 3.11 3.92
N LYS A 157 4.71 3.64 5.01
CA LYS A 157 4.72 5.10 5.23
C LYS A 157 5.58 5.83 4.20
N ILE A 158 6.68 5.23 3.77
CA ILE A 158 7.52 5.80 2.70
C ILE A 158 6.75 5.76 1.36
N ALA A 159 6.12 4.62 1.03
CA ALA A 159 5.33 4.48 -0.19
C ALA A 159 4.16 5.48 -0.25
N ALA A 160 3.38 5.59 0.84
CA ALA A 160 2.29 6.54 0.94
C ALA A 160 2.77 8.00 0.81
N HIS A 161 3.87 8.34 1.47
CA HIS A 161 4.46 9.68 1.36
C HIS A 161 4.92 10.01 -0.07
N ALA A 162 5.53 9.04 -0.76
CA ALA A 162 5.90 9.21 -2.17
C ALA A 162 4.66 9.44 -3.07
N ALA A 163 3.56 8.73 -2.80
CA ALA A 163 2.30 8.93 -3.49
C ALA A 163 1.70 10.32 -3.22
N ASP A 164 1.77 10.81 -1.97
CA ASP A 164 1.28 12.15 -1.61
C ASP A 164 2.08 13.26 -2.30
N LEU A 165 3.40 13.12 -2.39
CA LEU A 165 4.25 14.01 -3.18
C LEU A 165 3.83 14.02 -4.65
N ALA A 166 3.64 12.84 -5.25
CA ALA A 166 3.25 12.70 -6.66
C ALA A 166 1.86 13.27 -6.96
N LYS A 167 0.91 13.18 -6.01
CA LYS A 167 -0.41 13.83 -6.08
C LYS A 167 -0.37 15.34 -5.89
N GLY A 168 0.75 15.91 -5.47
CA GLY A 168 0.84 17.33 -5.12
C GLY A 168 0.06 17.70 -3.86
N HIS A 169 -0.07 16.76 -2.90
CA HIS A 169 -0.79 17.01 -1.65
C HIS A 169 -0.19 18.22 -0.91
N PRO A 170 -1.01 19.20 -0.50
CA PRO A 170 -0.52 20.39 0.20
C PRO A 170 0.28 20.03 1.47
N GLY A 171 1.49 20.55 1.55
CA GLY A 171 2.38 20.31 2.70
C GLY A 171 3.15 19.01 2.69
N ALA A 172 2.94 18.09 1.76
CA ALA A 172 3.68 16.81 1.70
C ALA A 172 5.20 17.04 1.68
N GLN A 173 5.69 17.97 0.85
CA GLN A 173 7.11 18.25 0.67
C GLN A 173 7.77 19.03 1.83
N VAL A 174 7.00 19.59 2.75
CA VAL A 174 7.55 20.43 3.84
C VAL A 174 8.58 19.68 4.68
N ARG A 175 8.28 18.43 5.03
CA ARG A 175 9.17 17.59 5.83
C ARG A 175 10.43 17.20 5.07
N ASP A 176 10.33 16.89 3.78
CA ASP A 176 11.48 16.59 2.92
C ASP A 176 12.41 17.77 2.80
N ASN A 177 11.86 18.97 2.60
CA ASN A 177 12.65 20.20 2.52
C ASN A 177 13.39 20.48 3.85
N ALA A 178 12.71 20.30 4.99
CA ALA A 178 13.32 20.50 6.31
C ALA A 178 14.44 19.48 6.56
N LEU A 179 14.21 18.20 6.21
CA LEU A 179 15.21 17.15 6.36
C LEU A 179 16.39 17.38 5.41
N SER A 180 16.15 17.75 4.17
CA SER A 180 17.19 18.06 3.18
C SER A 180 18.05 19.23 3.62
N LYS A 181 17.43 20.29 4.19
CA LYS A 181 18.16 21.42 4.78
C LYS A 181 19.01 20.99 5.97
N ALA A 182 18.45 20.17 6.89
CA ALA A 182 19.19 19.64 8.02
C ALA A 182 20.41 18.82 7.58
N ARG A 183 20.25 18.01 6.53
CA ARG A 183 21.33 17.21 5.92
C ARG A 183 22.40 18.10 5.28
N TYR A 184 22.04 19.10 4.52
CA TYR A 184 22.95 20.05 3.89
C TYR A 184 23.79 20.83 4.92
N GLU A 185 23.15 21.21 6.05
CA GLU A 185 23.78 21.93 7.14
C GLU A 185 24.49 21.02 8.17
N PHE A 186 24.58 19.70 7.91
CA PHE A 186 25.16 18.68 8.83
C PHE A 186 24.54 18.68 10.21
N ARG A 187 23.27 19.04 10.36
CA ARG A 187 22.53 19.01 11.60
C ARG A 187 21.93 17.62 11.83
N TRP A 188 22.78 16.66 12.17
CA TRP A 188 22.46 15.23 12.27
C TRP A 188 21.29 14.94 13.21
N LYS A 189 21.22 15.61 14.35
CA LYS A 189 20.13 15.41 15.29
C LYS A 189 18.78 15.76 14.65
N ASP A 190 18.69 16.91 13.98
CA ASP A 190 17.46 17.36 13.34
C ASP A 190 17.08 16.43 12.17
N GLN A 191 18.07 15.94 11.41
CA GLN A 191 17.84 14.96 10.35
C GLN A 191 17.20 13.68 10.90
N PHE A 192 17.70 13.15 12.05
CA PHE A 192 17.10 11.98 12.68
C PHE A 192 15.72 12.26 13.27
N ASP A 193 15.51 13.42 13.87
CA ASP A 193 14.22 13.79 14.45
C ASP A 193 13.13 13.99 13.37
N LEU A 194 13.53 14.38 12.15
CA LEU A 194 12.66 14.49 10.99
C LEU A 194 12.44 13.17 10.25
N SER A 195 13.24 12.12 10.50
CA SER A 195 13.10 10.83 9.81
C SER A 195 11.79 10.12 10.16
N LEU A 196 11.26 9.30 9.23
CA LEU A 196 10.08 8.48 9.48
C LEU A 196 10.36 7.40 10.53
N ASP A 197 11.53 6.77 10.47
CA ASP A 197 11.98 5.82 11.47
C ASP A 197 12.95 6.46 12.46
N ARG A 198 12.39 6.87 13.60
CA ARG A 198 13.18 7.44 14.69
C ARG A 198 13.89 6.37 15.53
N SER A 199 13.47 5.11 15.46
CA SER A 199 14.03 4.00 16.23
C SER A 199 15.25 3.35 15.55
N GLY A 200 15.36 3.49 14.22
CA GLY A 200 16.50 3.03 13.42
C GLY A 200 17.80 3.82 13.63
N ARG A 201 17.87 4.63 14.68
CA ARG A 201 19.06 5.40 15.04
C ARG A 201 20.20 4.45 15.36
N ARG A 202 21.07 4.18 14.40
CA ARG A 202 22.42 3.71 14.73
C ARG A 202 23.17 4.89 15.33
N PRO A 203 23.89 4.70 16.46
CA PRO A 203 24.83 5.72 16.91
C PRO A 203 25.82 5.93 15.75
N ILE A 204 25.77 7.11 15.16
CA ILE A 204 26.72 7.48 14.11
C ILE A 204 28.05 7.75 14.81
N SER A 205 29.05 6.98 14.46
CA SER A 205 30.42 7.22 14.93
C SER A 205 31.01 8.47 14.25
N VAL A 206 31.99 9.08 14.88
CA VAL A 206 32.76 10.20 14.26
C VAL A 206 33.33 9.78 12.90
N GLN A 207 33.68 8.49 12.74
CA GLN A 207 34.20 7.93 11.51
C GLN A 207 33.11 7.88 10.41
N ASP A 208 31.85 7.55 10.75
CA ASP A 208 30.74 7.56 9.82
C ASP A 208 30.43 8.99 9.34
N ILE A 209 30.53 9.98 10.23
CA ILE A 209 30.35 11.41 9.88
C ILE A 209 31.41 11.86 8.88
N ILE A 210 32.68 11.57 9.15
CA ILE A 210 33.80 11.92 8.26
C ILE A 210 33.64 11.25 6.90
N SER A 211 33.20 9.98 6.87
CA SER A 211 32.94 9.24 5.64
C SER A 211 31.80 9.88 4.83
N MET A 212 30.71 10.28 5.49
CA MET A 212 29.58 10.95 4.82
C MET A 212 29.95 12.34 4.29
N GLU A 213 30.70 13.13 5.01
CA GLU A 213 31.20 14.43 4.55
C GLU A 213 32.06 14.29 3.30
N ASN A 214 32.89 13.27 3.23
CA ASN A 214 33.71 12.99 2.05
C ASN A 214 32.87 12.55 0.84
N ILE A 215 31.81 11.75 1.05
CA ILE A 215 30.86 11.33 0.00
C ILE A 215 30.11 12.55 -0.57
N VAL A 216 29.60 13.44 0.30
CA VAL A 216 28.90 14.65 -0.12
C VAL A 216 29.81 15.57 -0.93
N ARG A 217 31.05 15.78 -0.50
CA ARG A 217 32.06 16.57 -1.26
C ARG A 217 32.39 15.95 -2.63
N CYS A 218 32.41 14.61 -2.73
CA CYS A 218 32.60 13.93 -4.01
C CYS A 218 31.40 14.11 -4.95
N ALA A 219 30.18 14.11 -4.41
CA ALA A 219 28.98 14.32 -5.21
C ALA A 219 28.88 15.75 -5.77
N ASP A 220 29.30 16.76 -5.00
CA ASP A 220 29.35 18.15 -5.43
C ASP A 220 30.40 18.39 -6.53
N LEU A 221 31.46 17.60 -6.56
CA LEU A 221 32.48 17.66 -7.62
C LEU A 221 32.03 17.03 -8.95
N ILE A 222 31.04 16.13 -8.91
CA ILE A 222 30.49 15.47 -10.12
C ILE A 222 29.37 16.34 -10.75
N SER A 223 28.78 17.24 -10.03
CA SER A 223 27.69 18.12 -10.54
C SER A 223 28.17 19.41 -11.22
N VAL A 224 29.48 19.61 -11.39
CA VAL A 224 30.11 20.82 -11.99
C VAL A 224 30.80 20.54 -13.33
N GLN A 225 30.44 19.45 -14.02
CA GLN A 225 30.92 19.21 -15.40
C GLN A 225 29.76 19.21 -16.40
#